data_4dac50e15f7da6ebd168d55956a392fb
#
_entry.id   4dac50e15f7da6ebd168d55956a392fb
#
_cell.length_a   1.000
_cell.length_b   1.000
_cell.length_c   1.000
_cell.angle_alpha   90.00
_cell.angle_beta   90.00
_cell.angle_gamma   90.00
#
_symmetry.space_group_name_H-M   'P 1'
#
loop_
_entity.id
_entity.type
_entity.pdbx_description
1 polymer ?
#
loop_
_entity_poly.entity_id
_entity_poly.type
_entity_poly.pdbx_seq_one_letter_code
_entity_poly.pdbx_strand_id
1 'polypeptide(L)'
;FLAVWLASRHNVPCGGPMGSPNPSLRMFTCSKTYRDIPFAHRQHRHEGHCSFLHGHNWAIEIEFGCERLDERGFVVDFGGLGFLKLWIAENLDHACLFAQSDPVREQLLKDYPKLFRPLVIESVSTEGIAQHLFETFDPMVRQETAGRAWVRQIILHEDTKNKASYQPKA
;
A
#
# COMPACT_ATOMS: atom_id res chain seq x y z
N PHE A 1 -5.23 76.71 7.21
CA PHE A 1 -5.66 76.01 5.97
C PHE A 1 -5.97 74.57 6.30
N LEU A 2 -7.29 74.26 6.53
CA LEU A 2 -7.79 72.89 6.68
C LEU A 2 -7.97 72.26 5.29
N ALA A 3 -7.31 71.16 5.03
CA ALA A 3 -7.61 70.29 3.89
C ALA A 3 -8.46 69.06 4.38
N VAL A 4 -9.72 69.05 3.92
CA VAL A 4 -10.69 67.96 4.18
C VAL A 4 -10.38 66.87 3.22
N TRP A 5 -10.03 65.64 3.77
CA TRP A 5 -9.85 64.44 2.99
C TRP A 5 -11.16 63.65 2.96
N LEU A 6 -11.86 63.63 1.82
CA LEU A 6 -13.03 62.80 1.57
C LEU A 6 -12.57 61.37 1.31
N ALA A 7 -12.83 60.48 2.28
CA ALA A 7 -12.65 59.05 2.11
C ALA A 7 -13.83 58.48 1.31
N SER A 8 -13.55 58.08 0.07
CA SER A 8 -14.45 57.28 -0.75
C SER A 8 -14.55 55.87 -0.19
N ARG A 9 -15.71 55.53 0.36
CA ARG A 9 -16.00 54.16 0.80
C ARG A 9 -16.31 53.28 -0.42
N HIS A 10 -15.37 52.45 -0.84
CA HIS A 10 -15.64 51.39 -1.80
C HIS A 10 -16.36 50.27 -1.04
N ASN A 11 -17.60 50.04 -1.41
CA ASN A 11 -18.40 48.90 -0.97
C ASN A 11 -17.79 47.63 -1.59
N VAL A 12 -17.03 46.86 -0.79
CA VAL A 12 -16.63 45.50 -1.13
C VAL A 12 -17.83 44.62 -0.81
N PRO A 13 -18.41 43.90 -1.79
CA PRO A 13 -19.49 42.96 -1.47
C PRO A 13 -18.96 41.86 -0.55
N CYS A 14 -19.56 41.74 0.62
CA CYS A 14 -19.33 40.58 1.52
C CYS A 14 -19.56 39.32 0.72
N GLY A 15 -18.51 38.53 0.56
CA GLY A 15 -18.59 37.18 -0.03
C GLY A 15 -19.65 36.36 0.69
N GLY A 16 -20.57 35.79 -0.08
CA GLY A 16 -21.59 34.88 0.42
C GLY A 16 -20.96 33.75 1.26
N PRO A 17 -21.73 33.07 2.09
CA PRO A 17 -21.22 32.03 2.93
C PRO A 17 -20.49 30.99 2.07
N MET A 18 -19.20 30.75 2.35
CA MET A 18 -18.46 29.64 1.76
C MET A 18 -19.25 28.38 2.06
N GLY A 19 -19.77 27.75 1.02
CA GLY A 19 -20.52 26.52 1.13
C GLY A 19 -19.73 25.54 1.99
N SER A 20 -20.37 24.94 2.98
CA SER A 20 -19.74 23.88 3.78
C SER A 20 -19.21 22.84 2.82
N PRO A 21 -17.96 22.36 2.99
CA PRO A 21 -17.39 21.33 2.12
C PRO A 21 -18.35 20.15 2.08
N ASN A 22 -18.66 19.69 0.87
CA ASN A 22 -19.57 18.57 0.62
C ASN A 22 -19.16 17.38 1.52
N PRO A 23 -20.02 16.87 2.40
CA PRO A 23 -19.70 15.76 3.29
C PRO A 23 -19.22 14.50 2.54
N SER A 24 -19.57 14.34 1.26
CA SER A 24 -19.19 13.22 0.41
C SER A 24 -17.71 13.21 -0.03
N LEU A 25 -16.91 14.22 0.34
CA LEU A 25 -15.47 14.34 -0.01
C LEU A 25 -14.53 14.13 1.18
N ARG A 26 -15.05 13.77 2.36
CA ARG A 26 -14.20 13.52 3.52
C ARG A 26 -13.73 12.07 3.52
N MET A 27 -12.43 11.89 3.47
CA MET A 27 -11.79 10.59 3.64
C MET A 27 -10.73 10.71 4.73
N PHE A 28 -10.74 9.77 5.68
CA PHE A 28 -9.70 9.61 6.68
C PHE A 28 -8.73 8.54 6.24
N THR A 29 -7.45 8.76 6.47
CA THR A 29 -6.41 7.77 6.18
C THR A 29 -5.50 7.55 7.38
N CYS A 30 -4.92 6.37 7.47
CA CYS A 30 -3.82 6.06 8.36
C CYS A 30 -2.94 5.00 7.71
N SER A 31 -1.72 4.79 8.20
CA SER A 31 -0.84 3.75 7.67
C SER A 31 -0.20 2.89 8.75
N LYS A 32 0.13 1.66 8.39
CA LYS A 32 0.90 0.71 9.17
C LYS A 32 2.05 0.18 8.35
N THR A 33 3.26 0.16 8.92
CA THR A 33 4.45 -0.40 8.26
C THR A 33 4.90 -1.68 8.97
N TYR A 34 5.08 -2.75 8.18
CA TYR A 34 5.75 -3.98 8.58
C TYR A 34 7.16 -3.97 7.98
N ARG A 35 8.18 -4.23 8.78
CA ARG A 35 9.59 -4.11 8.39
C ARG A 35 10.34 -5.42 8.58
N ASP A 36 11.54 -5.47 8.00
CA ASP A 36 12.49 -6.57 8.18
C ASP A 36 11.90 -7.92 7.76
N ILE A 37 11.23 -7.95 6.60
CA ILE A 37 10.62 -9.14 6.04
C ILE A 37 11.59 -9.72 5.01
N PRO A 38 12.37 -10.76 5.32
CA PRO A 38 13.32 -11.34 4.39
C PRO A 38 12.61 -12.24 3.39
N PHE A 39 12.67 -11.92 2.12
CA PHE A 39 12.31 -12.84 1.04
C PHE A 39 13.10 -12.60 -0.23
N ALA A 40 13.18 -13.64 -1.06
CA ALA A 40 13.93 -13.65 -2.30
C ALA A 40 13.00 -13.59 -3.51
N HIS A 41 13.51 -13.08 -4.61
CA HIS A 41 12.86 -13.05 -5.91
C HIS A 41 13.88 -13.05 -7.06
N ARG A 42 13.40 -13.18 -8.29
CA ARG A 42 14.19 -12.90 -9.49
C ARG A 42 13.32 -12.37 -10.63
N GLN A 43 13.78 -11.35 -11.30
CA GLN A 43 13.15 -10.84 -12.52
C GLN A 43 13.71 -11.54 -13.75
N HIS A 44 13.17 -12.70 -14.09
CA HIS A 44 13.70 -13.56 -15.14
C HIS A 44 13.76 -12.91 -16.54
N ARG A 45 13.00 -11.82 -16.76
CA ARG A 45 12.99 -11.04 -18.01
C ARG A 45 13.98 -9.88 -18.00
N HIS A 46 14.66 -9.63 -16.89
CA HIS A 46 15.63 -8.55 -16.78
C HIS A 46 16.97 -8.98 -17.36
N GLU A 47 17.64 -8.09 -18.11
CA GLU A 47 18.94 -8.37 -18.73
C GLU A 47 20.14 -8.22 -17.78
N GLY A 48 19.95 -7.59 -16.62
CA GLY A 48 20.97 -7.34 -15.60
C GLY A 48 20.89 -8.28 -14.41
N HIS A 49 21.55 -7.88 -13.31
CA HIS A 49 21.70 -8.69 -12.09
C HIS A 49 20.36 -9.07 -11.40
N CYS A 50 19.28 -8.32 -11.62
CA CYS A 50 17.97 -8.69 -11.09
C CYS A 50 17.41 -10.00 -11.67
N SER A 51 17.99 -10.52 -12.76
CA SER A 51 17.64 -11.85 -13.30
C SER A 51 18.19 -13.00 -12.46
N PHE A 52 19.19 -12.76 -11.62
CA PHE A 52 19.66 -13.74 -10.65
C PHE A 52 18.70 -13.82 -9.47
N LEU A 53 18.63 -14.97 -8.82
CA LEU A 53 17.93 -15.11 -7.56
C LEU A 53 18.65 -14.33 -6.47
N HIS A 54 17.97 -13.39 -5.83
CA HIS A 54 18.51 -12.55 -4.77
C HIS A 54 17.41 -12.19 -3.77
N GLY A 55 17.77 -11.63 -2.64
CA GLY A 55 16.82 -11.29 -1.58
C GLY A 55 17.11 -9.94 -0.95
N HIS A 56 16.07 -9.39 -0.33
CA HIS A 56 16.10 -8.14 0.41
C HIS A 56 15.43 -8.28 1.77
N ASN A 57 15.67 -7.32 2.66
CA ASN A 57 14.85 -7.09 3.85
C ASN A 57 13.79 -6.04 3.49
N TRP A 58 12.63 -6.53 3.09
CA TRP A 58 11.55 -5.69 2.61
C TRP A 58 10.79 -4.99 3.73
N ALA A 59 10.16 -3.86 3.38
CA ALA A 59 9.17 -3.25 4.24
C ALA A 59 7.88 -3.00 3.44
N ILE A 60 6.75 -3.30 4.07
CA ILE A 60 5.40 -3.13 3.50
C ILE A 60 4.71 -2.04 4.30
N GLU A 61 4.43 -0.91 3.66
CA GLU A 61 3.58 0.13 4.21
C GLU A 61 2.19 0.02 3.58
N ILE A 62 1.18 -0.10 4.43
CA ILE A 62 -0.22 -0.24 4.04
C ILE A 62 -0.94 1.03 4.46
N GLU A 63 -1.46 1.77 3.49
CA GLU A 63 -2.34 2.90 3.75
C GLU A 63 -3.80 2.43 3.73
N PHE A 64 -4.52 2.73 4.81
CA PHE A 64 -5.95 2.44 4.96
C PHE A 64 -6.76 3.71 4.75
N GLY A 65 -7.98 3.56 4.22
CA GLY A 65 -8.95 4.64 4.07
C GLY A 65 -10.32 4.28 4.62
N CYS A 66 -11.08 5.29 5.05
CA CYS A 66 -12.51 5.18 5.35
C CYS A 66 -13.21 6.53 5.18
N GLU A 67 -14.51 6.52 4.89
CA GLU A 67 -15.32 7.74 4.90
C GLU A 67 -15.82 8.09 6.30
N ARG A 68 -15.95 7.09 7.17
CA ARG A 68 -16.46 7.22 8.53
C ARG A 68 -15.59 6.44 9.50
N LEU A 69 -15.10 7.15 10.51
CA LEU A 69 -14.38 6.53 11.62
C LEU A 69 -15.29 5.55 12.41
N ASP A 70 -14.67 4.62 13.12
CA ASP A 70 -15.40 3.76 14.04
C ASP A 70 -15.87 4.54 15.29
N GLU A 71 -16.54 3.87 16.23
CA GLU A 71 -17.05 4.46 17.46
C GLU A 71 -15.94 4.96 18.40
N ARG A 72 -14.70 4.50 18.22
CA ARG A 72 -13.50 4.93 18.93
C ARG A 72 -12.75 6.06 18.23
N GLY A 73 -13.19 6.45 17.03
CA GLY A 73 -12.54 7.48 16.22
C GLY A 73 -11.39 6.97 15.37
N PHE A 74 -11.33 5.67 15.01
CA PHE A 74 -10.24 5.08 14.23
C PHE A 74 -10.67 4.76 12.79
N VAL A 75 -9.71 4.90 11.86
CA VAL A 75 -9.81 4.29 10.51
C VAL A 75 -9.76 2.77 10.66
N VAL A 76 -8.71 2.28 11.30
CA VAL A 76 -8.55 0.88 11.71
C VAL A 76 -7.85 0.86 13.09
N ASP A 77 -8.14 -0.15 13.89
CA ASP A 77 -7.39 -0.40 15.13
C ASP A 77 -6.08 -1.13 14.78
N PHE A 78 -4.95 -0.47 14.98
CA PHE A 78 -3.64 -1.08 14.70
C PHE A 78 -3.37 -2.36 15.52
N GLY A 79 -3.98 -2.51 16.69
CA GLY A 79 -3.93 -3.73 17.48
C GLY A 79 -4.71 -4.88 16.84
N GLY A 80 -5.77 -4.58 16.12
CA GLY A 80 -6.63 -5.54 15.41
C GLY A 80 -6.04 -6.08 14.09
N LEU A 81 -4.92 -5.53 13.60
CA LEU A 81 -4.31 -5.94 12.33
C LEU A 81 -3.41 -7.19 12.42
N GLY A 82 -3.59 -8.02 13.45
CA GLY A 82 -2.83 -9.25 13.65
C GLY A 82 -2.93 -10.24 12.48
N PHE A 83 -4.06 -10.28 11.80
CA PHE A 83 -4.29 -11.15 10.64
C PHE A 83 -3.36 -10.81 9.45
N LEU A 84 -3.04 -9.53 9.21
CA LEU A 84 -2.09 -9.12 8.18
C LEU A 84 -0.66 -9.54 8.55
N LYS A 85 -0.28 -9.37 9.83
CA LYS A 85 1.02 -9.83 10.32
C LYS A 85 1.17 -11.34 10.17
N LEU A 86 0.13 -12.08 10.49
CA LEU A 86 0.12 -13.54 10.36
C LEU A 86 0.28 -13.95 8.88
N TRP A 87 -0.50 -13.36 7.99
CA TRP A 87 -0.39 -13.65 6.56
C TRP A 87 1.03 -13.38 6.02
N ILE A 88 1.65 -12.24 6.41
CA ILE A 88 3.02 -11.89 6.04
C ILE A 88 4.00 -12.96 6.53
N ALA A 89 3.89 -13.37 7.79
CA ALA A 89 4.76 -14.39 8.37
C ALA A 89 4.58 -15.77 7.69
N GLU A 90 3.36 -16.12 7.31
CA GLU A 90 3.05 -17.39 6.68
C GLU A 90 3.37 -17.44 5.19
N ASN A 91 3.44 -16.31 4.48
CA ASN A 91 3.58 -16.31 3.03
C ASN A 91 4.85 -15.65 2.53
N LEU A 92 5.40 -14.66 3.24
CA LEU A 92 6.55 -13.89 2.77
C LEU A 92 7.83 -14.19 3.55
N ASP A 93 7.74 -14.37 4.86
CA ASP A 93 8.93 -14.53 5.70
C ASP A 93 9.74 -15.77 5.26
N HIS A 94 11.00 -15.55 4.83
CA HIS A 94 11.90 -16.55 4.24
C HIS A 94 11.33 -17.22 2.97
N ALA A 95 10.39 -16.59 2.27
CA ALA A 95 9.87 -17.09 1.02
C ALA A 95 10.81 -16.84 -0.17
N CYS A 96 10.58 -17.61 -1.24
CA CYS A 96 11.13 -17.36 -2.56
C CYS A 96 9.97 -17.11 -3.52
N LEU A 97 9.86 -15.89 -4.02
CA LEU A 97 8.80 -15.50 -4.94
C LEU A 97 9.19 -15.86 -6.37
N PHE A 98 8.29 -16.56 -7.05
CA PHE A 98 8.44 -16.95 -8.46
C PHE A 98 7.33 -16.31 -9.29
N ALA A 99 7.70 -15.75 -10.43
CA ALA A 99 6.70 -15.35 -11.41
C ALA A 99 6.06 -16.60 -12.05
N GLN A 100 4.75 -16.54 -12.30
CA GLN A 100 4.03 -17.62 -13.01
C GLN A 100 4.68 -17.93 -14.36
N SER A 101 5.23 -16.92 -15.03
CA SER A 101 5.87 -17.04 -16.35
C SER A 101 7.37 -17.37 -16.30
N ASP A 102 7.96 -17.63 -15.11
CA ASP A 102 9.38 -17.97 -15.03
C ASP A 102 9.63 -19.37 -15.61
N PRO A 103 10.40 -19.52 -16.72
CA PRO A 103 10.54 -20.78 -17.43
C PRO A 103 11.27 -21.87 -16.65
N VAL A 104 12.07 -21.49 -15.65
CA VAL A 104 12.85 -22.47 -14.85
C VAL A 104 12.16 -22.86 -13.53
N ARG A 105 11.07 -22.18 -13.17
CA ARG A 105 10.37 -22.36 -11.90
C ARG A 105 9.99 -23.83 -11.65
N GLU A 106 9.29 -24.42 -12.60
CA GLU A 106 8.75 -25.79 -12.42
C GLU A 106 9.87 -26.80 -12.23
N GLN A 107 10.94 -26.68 -13.04
CA GLN A 107 12.10 -27.55 -12.91
C GLN A 107 12.81 -27.37 -11.57
N LEU A 108 13.03 -26.11 -11.13
CA LEU A 108 13.66 -25.83 -9.85
C LEU A 108 12.86 -26.41 -8.66
N LEU A 109 11.55 -26.20 -8.64
CA LEU A 109 10.71 -26.70 -7.56
C LEU A 109 10.59 -28.23 -7.56
N LYS A 110 10.64 -28.85 -8.72
CA LYS A 110 10.65 -30.32 -8.86
C LYS A 110 11.97 -30.92 -8.40
N ASP A 111 13.10 -30.36 -8.82
CA ASP A 111 14.43 -30.92 -8.53
C ASP A 111 14.87 -30.64 -7.08
N TYR A 112 14.38 -29.53 -6.51
CA TYR A 112 14.78 -29.07 -5.18
C TYR A 112 13.56 -28.79 -4.27
N PRO A 113 12.69 -29.78 -3.99
CA PRO A 113 11.40 -29.55 -3.31
C PRO A 113 11.51 -29.08 -1.85
N LYS A 114 12.70 -29.17 -1.25
CA LYS A 114 12.96 -28.73 0.13
C LYS A 114 13.85 -27.49 0.22
N LEU A 115 14.28 -26.96 -0.94
CA LEU A 115 15.21 -25.82 -0.96
C LEU A 115 14.47 -24.48 -0.88
N PHE A 116 13.23 -24.45 -1.37
CA PHE A 116 12.44 -23.23 -1.47
C PHE A 116 11.18 -23.30 -0.61
N ARG A 117 10.80 -22.17 -0.06
CA ARG A 117 9.45 -21.90 0.43
C ARG A 117 8.77 -21.03 -0.65
N PRO A 118 8.14 -21.65 -1.65
CA PRO A 118 7.71 -20.92 -2.83
C PRO A 118 6.42 -20.15 -2.61
N LEU A 119 6.37 -18.91 -3.10
CA LEU A 119 5.16 -18.16 -3.38
C LEU A 119 5.14 -17.83 -4.87
N VAL A 120 4.13 -18.35 -5.59
CA VAL A 120 4.00 -18.14 -7.03
C VAL A 120 2.95 -17.07 -7.28
N ILE A 121 3.36 -15.97 -7.90
CA ILE A 121 2.50 -14.83 -8.23
C ILE A 121 2.67 -14.43 -9.70
N GLU A 122 1.83 -13.58 -10.22
CA GLU A 122 1.86 -13.18 -11.62
C GLU A 122 3.17 -12.46 -11.99
N SER A 123 3.57 -11.48 -11.18
CA SER A 123 4.80 -10.70 -11.37
C SER A 123 5.54 -10.51 -10.05
N VAL A 124 6.85 -10.65 -10.09
CA VAL A 124 7.76 -10.53 -8.93
C VAL A 124 8.63 -9.27 -8.98
N SER A 125 8.28 -8.29 -9.83
CA SER A 125 8.81 -6.95 -9.68
C SER A 125 8.26 -6.30 -8.40
N THR A 126 8.92 -5.28 -7.90
CA THR A 126 8.46 -4.54 -6.72
C THR A 126 7.02 -4.04 -6.90
N GLU A 127 6.67 -3.58 -8.13
CA GLU A 127 5.32 -3.16 -8.51
C GLU A 127 4.32 -4.32 -8.49
N GLY A 128 4.71 -5.46 -9.10
CA GLY A 128 3.84 -6.64 -9.17
C GLY A 128 3.59 -7.27 -7.79
N ILE A 129 4.59 -7.27 -6.93
CA ILE A 129 4.44 -7.70 -5.54
C ILE A 129 3.52 -6.74 -4.79
N ALA A 130 3.67 -5.41 -4.96
CA ALA A 130 2.80 -4.42 -4.34
C ALA A 130 1.34 -4.59 -4.78
N GLN A 131 1.09 -4.88 -6.07
CA GLN A 131 -0.24 -5.21 -6.59
C GLN A 131 -0.80 -6.47 -5.94
N HIS A 132 -0.03 -7.54 -5.91
CA HIS A 132 -0.46 -8.81 -5.29
C HIS A 132 -0.83 -8.63 -3.81
N LEU A 133 -0.03 -7.86 -3.07
CA LEU A 133 -0.32 -7.54 -1.67
C LEU A 133 -1.60 -6.72 -1.52
N PHE A 134 -1.84 -5.77 -2.41
CA PHE A 134 -3.09 -4.99 -2.43
C PHE A 134 -4.29 -5.91 -2.64
N GLU A 135 -4.25 -6.73 -3.68
CA GLU A 135 -5.34 -7.65 -4.05
C GLU A 135 -5.62 -8.69 -2.95
N THR A 136 -4.59 -9.00 -2.15
CA THR A 136 -4.72 -9.90 -0.99
C THR A 136 -5.26 -9.18 0.24
N PHE A 137 -4.73 -8.01 0.57
CA PHE A 137 -5.02 -7.35 1.85
C PHE A 137 -6.31 -6.54 1.84
N ASP A 138 -6.70 -5.93 0.71
CA ASP A 138 -7.94 -5.14 0.66
C ASP A 138 -9.19 -5.97 1.01
N PRO A 139 -9.41 -7.17 0.45
CA PRO A 139 -10.52 -8.03 0.86
C PRO A 139 -10.49 -8.42 2.36
N MET A 140 -9.30 -8.70 2.90
CA MET A 140 -9.13 -9.05 4.31
C MET A 140 -9.52 -7.89 5.24
N VAL A 141 -9.06 -6.68 4.90
CA VAL A 141 -9.40 -5.46 5.67
C VAL A 141 -10.87 -5.13 5.59
N ARG A 142 -11.48 -5.26 4.41
CA ARG A 142 -12.92 -5.06 4.24
C ARG A 142 -13.73 -6.07 5.04
N GLN A 143 -13.33 -7.32 5.04
CA GLN A 143 -13.98 -8.36 5.84
C GLN A 143 -13.91 -8.05 7.34
N GLU A 144 -12.71 -7.71 7.84
CA GLU A 144 -12.49 -7.40 9.26
C GLU A 144 -13.26 -6.16 9.73
N THR A 145 -13.45 -5.19 8.84
CA THR A 145 -14.12 -3.92 9.16
C THR A 145 -15.58 -3.85 8.69
N ALA A 146 -16.17 -4.97 8.27
CA ALA A 146 -17.52 -5.04 7.69
C ALA A 146 -17.73 -4.02 6.54
N GLY A 147 -16.70 -3.85 5.70
CA GLY A 147 -16.70 -2.94 4.56
C GLY A 147 -16.46 -1.47 4.87
N ARG A 148 -16.29 -1.10 6.15
CA ARG A 148 -16.14 0.31 6.57
C ARG A 148 -14.81 0.92 6.14
N ALA A 149 -13.72 0.15 6.23
CA ALA A 149 -12.38 0.56 5.83
C ALA A 149 -11.85 -0.35 4.72
N TRP A 150 -10.90 0.15 3.97
CA TRP A 150 -10.25 -0.56 2.86
C TRP A 150 -8.76 -0.23 2.78
N VAL A 151 -7.99 -1.03 2.05
CA VAL A 151 -6.63 -0.67 1.68
C VAL A 151 -6.71 0.35 0.55
N ARG A 152 -6.08 1.49 0.74
CA ARG A 152 -6.01 2.57 -0.25
C ARG A 152 -4.82 2.40 -1.16
N GLN A 153 -3.67 2.05 -0.56
CA GLN A 153 -2.39 1.93 -1.26
C GLN A 153 -1.50 0.93 -0.52
N ILE A 154 -0.70 0.20 -1.28
CA ILE A 154 0.47 -0.52 -0.79
C ILE A 154 1.71 0.20 -1.29
N ILE A 155 2.66 0.46 -0.40
CA ILE A 155 4.01 0.91 -0.73
C ILE A 155 4.97 -0.20 -0.29
N LEU A 156 5.67 -0.78 -1.25
CA LEU A 156 6.66 -1.83 -1.01
C LEU A 156 8.07 -1.25 -1.16
N HIS A 157 8.83 -1.30 -0.08
CA HIS A 157 10.22 -0.88 -0.05
C HIS A 157 11.11 -2.10 -0.26
N GLU A 158 11.85 -2.12 -1.34
CA GLU A 158 12.84 -3.15 -1.66
C GLU A 158 14.10 -2.98 -0.81
N ASP A 159 14.52 -1.73 -0.65
CA ASP A 159 15.65 -1.32 0.18
C ASP A 159 15.43 0.12 0.72
N THR A 160 16.50 0.75 1.19
CA THR A 160 16.46 2.14 1.72
C THR A 160 16.30 3.21 0.64
N LYS A 161 16.47 2.87 -0.65
CA LYS A 161 16.47 3.80 -1.78
C LYS A 161 15.32 3.55 -2.75
N ASN A 162 14.95 2.28 -2.93
CA ASN A 162 14.03 1.82 -3.97
C ASN A 162 12.71 1.36 -3.36
N LYS A 163 11.63 1.85 -3.91
CA LYS A 163 10.28 1.45 -3.54
C LYS A 163 9.35 1.56 -4.74
N ALA A 164 8.31 0.77 -4.74
CA ALA A 164 7.18 0.91 -5.65
C ALA A 164 5.88 1.04 -4.87
N SER A 165 4.84 1.53 -5.52
CA SER A 165 3.52 1.60 -4.91
C SER A 165 2.45 1.14 -5.88
N TYR A 166 1.39 0.55 -5.33
CA TYR A 166 0.19 0.19 -6.06
C TYR A 166 -1.05 0.75 -5.37
N GLN A 167 -1.91 1.38 -6.17
CA GLN A 167 -3.26 1.80 -5.80
C GLN A 167 -4.17 1.60 -7.02
N PRO A 168 -5.44 1.16 -6.85
CA PRO A 168 -6.36 1.08 -7.97
C PRO A 168 -6.67 2.48 -8.49
N LYS A 169 -7.01 2.59 -9.77
CA LYS A 169 -7.59 3.83 -10.30
C LYS A 169 -8.95 4.05 -9.64
N ALA A 170 -9.20 5.30 -9.24
CA ALA A 170 -10.51 5.75 -8.75
C ALA A 170 -11.58 5.60 -9.84
#